data_59e9b376a342910c5c52efda3ca5d785
#
_entry.id   59e9b376a342910c5c52efda3ca5d785
#
_cell.length_a   1.000
_cell.length_b   1.000
_cell.length_c   1.000
_cell.angle_alpha   90.00
_cell.angle_beta   90.00
_cell.angle_gamma   90.00
#
_symmetry.space_group_name_H-M   'P 1'
#
loop_
_entity.id
_entity.type
_entity.pdbx_description
1 polymer ?
#
loop_
_entity_poly.entity_id
_entity_poly.type
_entity_poly.pdbx_seq_one_letter_code
_entity_poly.pdbx_strand_id
1 'polypeptide(L)'
;EWECEVISNKNVATFIKEFIVALPKGEHMDFIPGSYAQIKIPKYSMDYDKHIDKSLIGEEYLPAWEKFGLMGLKCRNDEETIRAYSMANYPAEGDRIMLTVRIATPPFKPKDQGPGFMDVMPGIASSYIFTLKPGDKVTMSGPYGDFHPIFDSKKEMMWIGGGAGMAPLRAQIMHMTKTLHTTDRELHFFYGARALGEAF
;
A
#
# COMPACT_ATOMS: atom_id res chain seq x y z
N GLU A 1 -3.01 18.40 -6.80
CA GLU A 1 -2.68 17.24 -7.65
C GLU A 1 -1.27 17.41 -8.17
N TRP A 2 -0.45 16.33 -8.07
CA TRP A 2 0.97 16.34 -8.43
C TRP A 2 1.29 15.17 -9.36
N GLU A 3 2.21 15.40 -10.31
CA GLU A 3 2.88 14.34 -11.04
C GLU A 3 4.10 13.89 -10.24
N CYS A 4 3.93 12.83 -9.48
CA CYS A 4 4.95 12.27 -8.60
C CYS A 4 5.85 11.26 -9.32
N GLU A 5 7.08 11.11 -8.86
CA GLU A 5 8.01 10.11 -9.36
C GLU A 5 8.09 8.92 -8.43
N VAL A 6 7.96 7.71 -8.98
CA VAL A 6 8.15 6.47 -8.21
C VAL A 6 9.61 6.35 -7.78
N ILE A 7 9.86 6.31 -6.48
CA ILE A 7 11.20 6.11 -5.88
C ILE A 7 11.45 4.62 -5.62
N SER A 8 10.44 3.93 -5.09
CA SER A 8 10.53 2.53 -4.71
C SER A 8 9.18 1.84 -4.87
N ASN A 9 9.20 0.57 -5.26
CA ASN A 9 8.01 -0.26 -5.36
C ASN A 9 8.36 -1.73 -5.13
N LYS A 10 8.69 -2.09 -3.90
CA LYS A 10 9.19 -3.42 -3.53
C LYS A 10 8.21 -4.16 -2.65
N ASN A 11 8.15 -5.48 -2.79
CA ASN A 11 7.44 -6.29 -1.82
C ASN A 11 8.11 -6.19 -0.44
N VAL A 12 7.29 -6.03 0.58
CA VAL A 12 7.66 -6.10 2.01
C VAL A 12 7.01 -7.29 2.69
N ALA A 13 6.06 -7.91 2.00
CA ALA A 13 5.45 -9.20 2.35
C ALA A 13 5.03 -9.90 1.06
N THR A 14 4.63 -11.16 1.15
CA THR A 14 4.32 -12.03 0.00
C THR A 14 3.43 -11.34 -1.04
N PHE A 15 2.40 -10.60 -0.60
CA PHE A 15 1.41 -9.98 -1.49
C PHE A 15 1.25 -8.47 -1.27
N ILE A 16 2.22 -7.85 -0.58
CA ILE A 16 2.15 -6.43 -0.20
C ILE A 16 3.42 -5.73 -0.65
N LYS A 17 3.25 -4.61 -1.34
CA LYS A 17 4.33 -3.68 -1.70
C LYS A 17 4.33 -2.46 -0.80
N GLU A 18 5.53 -2.01 -0.46
CA GLU A 18 5.80 -0.65 -0.07
C GLU A 18 6.04 0.16 -1.35
N PHE A 19 5.12 1.08 -1.62
CA PHE A 19 5.14 1.95 -2.78
C PHE A 19 5.43 3.37 -2.35
N ILE A 20 6.56 3.93 -2.79
CA ILE A 20 7.03 5.25 -2.41
C ILE A 20 7.17 6.13 -3.64
N VAL A 21 6.57 7.32 -3.59
CA VAL A 21 6.73 8.35 -4.61
C VAL A 21 7.28 9.64 -4.00
N ALA A 22 8.08 10.39 -4.78
CA ALA A 22 8.49 11.75 -4.44
C ALA A 22 7.48 12.75 -4.98
N LEU A 23 7.19 13.79 -4.21
CA LEU A 23 6.55 14.99 -4.73
C LEU A 23 7.47 15.71 -5.72
N PRO A 24 6.91 16.49 -6.65
CA PRO A 24 7.72 17.33 -7.53
C PRO A 24 8.62 18.28 -6.73
N LYS A 25 9.78 18.64 -7.31
CA LYS A 25 10.74 19.53 -6.64
C LYS A 25 10.09 20.84 -6.23
N GLY A 26 10.18 21.19 -4.95
CA GLY A 26 9.63 22.42 -4.37
C GLY A 26 8.17 22.30 -3.93
N GLU A 27 7.52 21.17 -4.19
CA GLU A 27 6.19 20.89 -3.65
C GLU A 27 6.30 20.27 -2.25
N HIS A 28 5.35 20.62 -1.40
CA HIS A 28 5.23 20.10 -0.05
C HIS A 28 3.78 19.71 0.25
N MET A 29 3.59 18.68 1.05
CA MET A 29 2.27 18.25 1.51
C MET A 29 2.25 18.19 3.03
N ASP A 30 1.59 19.19 3.63
CA ASP A 30 1.27 19.15 5.05
C ASP A 30 0.12 18.16 5.30
N PHE A 31 0.34 17.18 6.16
CA PHE A 31 -0.69 16.20 6.50
C PHE A 31 -0.60 15.74 7.95
N ILE A 32 -1.71 15.24 8.45
CA ILE A 32 -1.80 14.62 9.78
C ILE A 32 -1.68 13.11 9.62
N PRO A 33 -0.87 12.39 10.43
CA PRO A 33 -0.76 10.93 10.37
C PRO A 33 -2.13 10.24 10.46
N GLY A 34 -2.39 9.36 9.51
CA GLY A 34 -3.71 8.73 9.32
C GLY A 34 -4.49 9.26 8.12
N SER A 35 -4.03 10.37 7.51
CA SER A 35 -4.57 10.84 6.23
C SER A 35 -4.31 9.84 5.10
N TYR A 36 -5.09 9.95 4.03
CA TYR A 36 -4.90 9.19 2.80
C TYR A 36 -4.56 10.10 1.61
N ALA A 37 -3.94 9.52 0.60
CA ALA A 37 -3.75 10.12 -0.71
C ALA A 37 -4.60 9.38 -1.75
N GLN A 38 -4.89 10.04 -2.86
CA GLN A 38 -5.55 9.44 -4.02
C GLN A 38 -4.53 9.26 -5.14
N ILE A 39 -4.61 8.14 -5.82
CA ILE A 39 -3.85 7.84 -7.04
C ILE A 39 -4.79 7.74 -8.23
N LYS A 40 -4.42 8.40 -9.32
CA LYS A 40 -5.12 8.32 -10.59
C LYS A 40 -4.62 7.10 -11.37
N ILE A 41 -5.54 6.24 -11.76
CA ILE A 41 -5.28 5.01 -12.50
C ILE A 41 -5.70 5.23 -13.95
N PRO A 42 -4.78 5.23 -14.91
CA PRO A 42 -5.10 5.43 -16.32
C PRO A 42 -5.86 4.23 -16.91
N LYS A 43 -6.32 4.38 -18.15
CA LYS A 43 -6.72 3.22 -18.97
C LYS A 43 -5.50 2.35 -19.23
N TYR A 44 -5.63 1.04 -19.03
CA TYR A 44 -4.56 0.09 -19.30
C TYR A 44 -5.09 -1.32 -19.53
N SER A 45 -4.26 -2.17 -20.14
CA SER A 45 -4.44 -3.61 -20.18
C SER A 45 -3.10 -4.28 -19.90
N MET A 46 -3.09 -5.31 -19.07
CA MET A 46 -1.86 -5.98 -18.67
C MET A 46 -2.05 -7.48 -18.45
N ASP A 47 -0.98 -8.22 -18.69
CA ASP A 47 -0.75 -9.58 -18.22
C ASP A 47 0.27 -9.50 -17.09
N TYR A 48 0.02 -10.15 -15.95
CA TYR A 48 0.93 -10.08 -14.79
C TYR A 48 2.34 -10.56 -15.12
N ASP A 49 2.45 -11.71 -15.82
CA ASP A 49 3.74 -12.29 -16.19
C ASP A 49 4.62 -11.37 -17.06
N LYS A 50 3.99 -10.53 -17.88
CA LYS A 50 4.70 -9.65 -18.81
C LYS A 50 5.02 -8.27 -18.25
N HIS A 51 4.17 -7.76 -17.35
CA HIS A 51 4.20 -6.36 -16.95
C HIS A 51 4.64 -6.15 -15.50
N ILE A 52 4.51 -7.15 -14.63
CA ILE A 52 5.02 -7.08 -13.26
C ILE A 52 6.48 -7.51 -13.25
N ASP A 53 7.36 -6.63 -12.78
CA ASP A 53 8.77 -6.90 -12.63
C ASP A 53 9.02 -7.85 -11.46
N LYS A 54 9.43 -9.09 -11.77
CA LYS A 54 9.68 -10.13 -10.76
C LYS A 54 10.79 -9.76 -9.79
N SER A 55 11.77 -8.95 -10.24
CA SER A 55 12.85 -8.48 -9.36
C SER A 55 12.36 -7.54 -8.25
N LEU A 56 11.23 -6.86 -8.46
CA LEU A 56 10.59 -6.00 -7.47
C LEU A 56 9.64 -6.76 -6.53
N ILE A 57 9.38 -8.04 -6.80
CA ILE A 57 8.67 -8.94 -5.88
C ILE A 57 9.65 -9.47 -4.84
N GLY A 58 10.85 -9.88 -5.26
CA GLY A 58 11.86 -10.51 -4.42
C GLY A 58 11.80 -12.04 -4.49
N GLU A 59 12.98 -12.65 -4.48
CA GLU A 59 13.15 -14.11 -4.66
C GLU A 59 12.41 -14.91 -3.56
N GLU A 60 12.34 -14.39 -2.35
CA GLU A 60 11.68 -15.03 -1.21
C GLU A 60 10.15 -15.13 -1.36
N TYR A 61 9.53 -14.25 -2.16
CA TYR A 61 8.08 -14.21 -2.35
C TYR A 61 7.61 -14.88 -3.65
N LEU A 62 8.46 -14.97 -4.67
CA LEU A 62 8.12 -15.53 -5.98
C LEU A 62 7.53 -16.94 -5.91
N PRO A 63 8.03 -17.88 -5.10
CA PRO A 63 7.47 -19.23 -5.01
C PRO A 63 5.99 -19.25 -4.61
N ALA A 64 5.55 -18.31 -3.76
CA ALA A 64 4.15 -18.19 -3.38
C ALA A 64 3.29 -17.64 -4.55
N TRP A 65 3.82 -16.67 -5.31
CA TRP A 65 3.14 -16.13 -6.49
C TRP A 65 2.92 -17.20 -7.56
N GLU A 66 3.91 -18.04 -7.79
CA GLU A 66 3.82 -19.17 -8.72
C GLU A 66 2.83 -20.23 -8.22
N LYS A 67 2.97 -20.65 -6.94
CA LYS A 67 2.10 -21.64 -6.31
C LYS A 67 0.62 -21.26 -6.40
N PHE A 68 0.30 -20.00 -6.21
CA PHE A 68 -1.08 -19.51 -6.27
C PHE A 68 -1.53 -19.09 -7.68
N GLY A 69 -0.63 -19.16 -8.68
CA GLY A 69 -0.96 -18.86 -10.08
C GLY A 69 -1.18 -17.39 -10.38
N LEU A 70 -0.61 -16.46 -9.59
CA LEU A 70 -0.82 -15.02 -9.79
C LEU A 70 -0.29 -14.55 -11.14
N MET A 71 0.81 -15.12 -11.64
CA MET A 71 1.41 -14.73 -12.92
C MET A 71 0.50 -14.99 -14.13
N GLY A 72 -0.49 -15.88 -14.00
CA GLY A 72 -1.49 -16.12 -15.03
C GLY A 72 -2.62 -15.09 -15.10
N LEU A 73 -2.68 -14.16 -14.14
CA LEU A 73 -3.74 -13.17 -14.07
C LEU A 73 -3.57 -12.07 -15.14
N LYS A 74 -4.71 -11.53 -15.56
CA LYS A 74 -4.80 -10.38 -16.45
C LYS A 74 -5.69 -9.33 -15.83
N CYS A 75 -5.40 -8.07 -16.11
CA CYS A 75 -6.22 -6.97 -15.62
C CYS A 75 -6.39 -5.91 -16.70
N ARG A 76 -7.56 -5.30 -16.73
CA ARG A 76 -7.89 -4.21 -17.64
C ARG A 76 -8.66 -3.12 -16.91
N ASN A 77 -8.34 -1.89 -17.23
CA ASN A 77 -9.07 -0.71 -16.81
C ASN A 77 -9.49 0.07 -18.07
N ASP A 78 -10.79 0.13 -18.33
CA ASP A 78 -11.32 0.72 -19.58
C ASP A 78 -11.50 2.24 -19.48
N GLU A 79 -11.45 2.81 -18.27
CA GLU A 79 -11.60 4.24 -18.02
C GLU A 79 -10.65 4.73 -16.93
N GLU A 80 -10.26 5.99 -17.00
CA GLU A 80 -9.50 6.61 -15.91
C GLU A 80 -10.31 6.57 -14.63
N THR A 81 -9.69 6.16 -13.53
CA THR A 81 -10.34 6.08 -12.23
C THR A 81 -9.41 6.52 -11.11
N ILE A 82 -9.96 6.83 -9.94
CA ILE A 82 -9.21 7.27 -8.77
C ILE A 82 -9.43 6.27 -7.64
N ARG A 83 -8.37 5.97 -6.88
CA ARG A 83 -8.46 5.15 -5.66
C ARG A 83 -7.70 5.81 -4.52
N ALA A 84 -8.28 5.67 -3.33
CA ALA A 84 -7.72 6.19 -2.08
C ALA A 84 -6.87 5.12 -1.40
N TYR A 85 -5.72 5.54 -0.86
CA TYR A 85 -4.82 4.72 -0.04
C TYR A 85 -4.34 5.52 1.15
N SER A 86 -4.49 4.96 2.35
CA SER A 86 -3.91 5.57 3.55
C SER A 86 -2.39 5.68 3.41
N MET A 87 -1.84 6.82 3.81
CA MET A 87 -0.40 7.03 3.82
C MET A 87 0.24 6.30 4.99
N ALA A 88 1.35 5.64 4.72
CA ALA A 88 2.14 4.92 5.72
C ALA A 88 3.29 5.75 6.27
N ASN A 89 3.72 6.80 5.56
CA ASN A 89 4.70 7.76 6.05
C ASN A 89 4.07 8.76 7.03
N TYR A 90 4.91 9.35 7.88
CA TYR A 90 4.55 10.46 8.75
C TYR A 90 5.33 11.72 8.32
N PRO A 91 4.92 12.96 8.71
CA PRO A 91 5.48 14.18 8.16
C PRO A 91 6.99 14.31 8.20
N ALA A 92 7.65 13.82 9.26
CA ALA A 92 9.11 13.90 9.38
C ALA A 92 9.89 13.00 8.41
N GLU A 93 9.24 12.14 7.63
CA GLU A 93 9.87 11.37 6.54
C GLU A 93 10.05 12.16 5.25
N GLY A 94 9.58 13.42 5.22
CA GLY A 94 9.84 14.38 4.13
C GLY A 94 8.80 14.31 2.98
N ASP A 95 9.14 14.99 1.87
CA ASP A 95 8.24 15.25 0.74
C ASP A 95 8.03 14.00 -0.14
N ARG A 96 7.38 13.02 0.45
CA ARG A 96 7.05 11.74 -0.19
C ARG A 96 5.68 11.24 0.23
N ILE A 97 5.12 10.38 -0.59
CA ILE A 97 3.93 9.60 -0.24
C ILE A 97 4.36 8.13 -0.22
N MET A 98 4.16 7.46 0.92
CA MET A 98 4.39 6.03 1.09
C MET A 98 3.05 5.33 1.25
N LEU A 99 2.79 4.34 0.42
CA LEU A 99 1.60 3.51 0.49
C LEU A 99 2.00 2.06 0.75
N THR A 100 1.16 1.35 1.48
CA THR A 100 1.27 -0.10 1.65
C THR A 100 0.14 -0.75 0.86
N VAL A 101 0.49 -1.41 -0.25
CA VAL A 101 -0.50 -1.86 -1.24
C VAL A 101 -0.50 -3.38 -1.34
N ARG A 102 -1.61 -4.00 -0.92
CA ARG A 102 -1.85 -5.42 -1.14
C ARG A 102 -2.39 -5.66 -2.56
N ILE A 103 -1.82 -6.63 -3.27
CA ILE A 103 -2.40 -7.08 -4.54
C ILE A 103 -3.80 -7.69 -4.29
N ALA A 104 -4.81 -7.14 -4.95
CA ALA A 104 -6.19 -7.61 -4.85
C ALA A 104 -6.44 -8.66 -5.94
N THR A 105 -6.23 -9.92 -5.58
CA THR A 105 -6.50 -11.06 -6.47
C THR A 105 -8.00 -11.36 -6.53
N PRO A 106 -8.48 -12.03 -7.60
CA PRO A 106 -9.78 -12.66 -7.57
C PRO A 106 -9.92 -13.61 -6.37
N PRO A 107 -11.13 -13.87 -5.87
CA PRO A 107 -11.35 -14.92 -4.90
C PRO A 107 -10.91 -16.30 -5.42
N PHE A 108 -10.43 -17.15 -4.53
CA PHE A 108 -10.23 -18.56 -4.88
C PHE A 108 -11.56 -19.24 -5.17
N LYS A 109 -11.54 -20.18 -6.10
CA LYS A 109 -12.68 -21.07 -6.34
C LYS A 109 -13.05 -21.83 -5.08
N PRO A 110 -14.35 -22.10 -4.85
CA PRO A 110 -14.77 -23.07 -3.85
C PRO A 110 -14.05 -24.41 -4.04
N LYS A 111 -13.82 -25.15 -2.95
CA LYS A 111 -13.05 -26.42 -2.99
C LYS A 111 -13.59 -27.45 -3.95
N ASP A 112 -14.90 -27.49 -4.13
CA ASP A 112 -15.62 -28.39 -5.05
C ASP A 112 -15.48 -28.02 -6.54
N GLN A 113 -14.99 -26.82 -6.84
CA GLN A 113 -14.76 -26.34 -8.22
C GLN A 113 -13.29 -26.43 -8.66
N GLY A 114 -12.44 -27.08 -7.86
CA GLY A 114 -11.04 -27.27 -8.16
C GLY A 114 -10.14 -26.07 -7.79
N PRO A 115 -8.83 -26.16 -8.09
CA PRO A 115 -7.87 -25.13 -7.74
C PRO A 115 -8.00 -23.88 -8.64
N GLY A 116 -7.47 -22.76 -8.16
CA GLY A 116 -7.35 -21.51 -8.93
C GLY A 116 -8.32 -20.42 -8.50
N PHE A 117 -8.33 -19.34 -9.25
CA PHE A 117 -9.15 -18.16 -9.00
C PHE A 117 -10.50 -18.27 -9.73
N MET A 118 -11.51 -17.61 -9.17
CA MET A 118 -12.75 -17.35 -9.88
C MET A 118 -12.49 -16.48 -11.12
N ASP A 119 -13.38 -16.62 -12.13
CA ASP A 119 -13.29 -15.83 -13.38
C ASP A 119 -13.87 -14.41 -13.14
N VAL A 120 -13.15 -13.63 -12.34
CA VAL A 120 -13.41 -12.22 -12.11
C VAL A 120 -12.08 -11.46 -12.20
N MET A 121 -12.15 -10.19 -12.57
CA MET A 121 -10.95 -9.37 -12.74
C MET A 121 -10.28 -9.04 -11.39
N PRO A 122 -8.94 -9.05 -11.32
CA PRO A 122 -8.21 -8.51 -10.17
C PRO A 122 -8.50 -7.03 -9.93
N GLY A 123 -8.10 -6.54 -8.74
CA GLY A 123 -8.23 -5.13 -8.41
C GLY A 123 -7.41 -4.23 -9.33
N ILE A 124 -8.08 -3.32 -10.04
CA ILE A 124 -7.46 -2.47 -11.08
C ILE A 124 -6.35 -1.56 -10.53
N ALA A 125 -6.53 -0.96 -9.37
CA ALA A 125 -5.54 -0.04 -8.82
C ALA A 125 -4.30 -0.78 -8.30
N SER A 126 -4.48 -1.87 -7.55
CA SER A 126 -3.34 -2.66 -7.07
C SER A 126 -2.57 -3.31 -8.22
N SER A 127 -3.27 -3.81 -9.25
CA SER A 127 -2.62 -4.34 -10.46
C SER A 127 -1.76 -3.28 -11.14
N TYR A 128 -2.30 -2.07 -11.34
CA TYR A 128 -1.54 -0.95 -11.92
C TYR A 128 -0.31 -0.61 -11.08
N ILE A 129 -0.48 -0.41 -9.76
CA ILE A 129 0.64 -0.07 -8.88
C ILE A 129 1.74 -1.14 -8.94
N PHE A 130 1.38 -2.42 -9.04
CA PHE A 130 2.36 -3.50 -9.11
C PHE A 130 3.18 -3.52 -10.41
N THR A 131 2.75 -2.83 -11.48
CA THR A 131 3.56 -2.67 -12.71
C THR A 131 4.56 -1.53 -12.64
N LEU A 132 4.36 -0.58 -11.74
CA LEU A 132 5.19 0.63 -11.66
C LEU A 132 6.60 0.32 -11.18
N LYS A 133 7.57 1.05 -11.74
CA LYS A 133 9.00 0.92 -11.46
C LYS A 133 9.58 2.25 -11.02
N PRO A 134 10.70 2.25 -10.31
CA PRO A 134 11.43 3.49 -10.04
C PRO A 134 11.67 4.29 -11.31
N GLY A 135 11.38 5.59 -11.27
CA GLY A 135 11.43 6.52 -12.38
C GLY A 135 10.10 6.74 -13.13
N ASP A 136 9.11 5.84 -12.97
CA ASP A 136 7.78 6.06 -13.54
C ASP A 136 7.09 7.27 -12.90
N LYS A 137 6.14 7.86 -13.65
CA LYS A 137 5.34 8.99 -13.17
C LYS A 137 3.92 8.54 -12.86
N VAL A 138 3.38 9.08 -11.77
CA VAL A 138 2.00 8.83 -11.35
C VAL A 138 1.36 10.12 -10.85
N THR A 139 0.09 10.28 -11.13
CA THR A 139 -0.67 11.42 -10.62
C THR A 139 -1.25 11.09 -9.26
N MET A 140 -0.92 11.91 -8.26
CA MET A 140 -1.39 11.79 -6.89
C MET A 140 -2.06 13.07 -6.43
N SER A 141 -2.97 12.97 -5.47
CA SER A 141 -3.56 14.12 -4.79
C SER A 141 -3.79 13.81 -3.31
N GLY A 142 -3.86 14.83 -2.49
CA GLY A 142 -4.04 14.73 -1.03
C GLY A 142 -3.63 16.01 -0.30
N PRO A 143 -3.57 15.98 1.04
CA PRO A 143 -4.06 14.89 1.91
C PRO A 143 -5.57 14.93 2.05
N TYR A 144 -6.17 13.79 2.40
CA TYR A 144 -7.59 13.65 2.70
C TYR A 144 -7.80 12.80 3.95
N GLY A 145 -9.04 12.82 4.48
CA GLY A 145 -9.45 11.94 5.59
C GLY A 145 -9.21 12.53 6.96
N ASP A 146 -9.81 11.90 7.95
CA ASP A 146 -9.90 12.36 9.34
C ASP A 146 -9.62 11.24 10.37
N PHE A 147 -9.02 10.13 9.93
CA PHE A 147 -8.61 9.04 10.83
C PHE A 147 -7.33 9.41 11.60
N HIS A 148 -7.46 10.37 12.52
CA HIS A 148 -6.32 10.91 13.26
C HIS A 148 -6.36 10.50 14.73
N PRO A 149 -5.20 10.35 15.40
CA PRO A 149 -5.13 10.22 16.85
C PRO A 149 -5.63 11.50 17.53
N ILE A 150 -6.18 11.36 18.73
CA ILE A 150 -6.47 12.50 19.58
C ILE A 150 -5.18 12.83 20.36
N PHE A 151 -4.39 13.76 19.80
CA PHE A 151 -3.04 14.06 20.29
C PHE A 151 -2.99 14.65 21.70
N ASP A 152 -3.96 15.45 22.07
CA ASP A 152 -4.08 16.12 23.37
C ASP A 152 -4.72 15.23 24.46
N SER A 153 -5.21 14.06 24.12
CA SER A 153 -5.73 13.09 25.07
C SER A 153 -4.61 12.50 25.92
N LYS A 154 -4.86 12.26 27.21
CA LYS A 154 -3.98 11.52 28.13
C LYS A 154 -4.41 10.07 28.32
N LYS A 155 -5.47 9.64 27.62
CA LYS A 155 -5.97 8.26 27.68
C LYS A 155 -5.02 7.32 26.97
N GLU A 156 -4.98 6.08 27.41
CA GLU A 156 -4.31 4.98 26.72
C GLU A 156 -4.76 4.91 25.26
N MET A 157 -3.85 4.55 24.37
CA MET A 157 -4.14 4.35 22.96
C MET A 157 -3.80 2.92 22.55
N MET A 158 -4.68 2.36 21.73
CA MET A 158 -4.51 1.02 21.19
C MET A 158 -4.66 1.03 19.67
N TRP A 159 -3.67 0.45 18.99
CA TRP A 159 -3.72 0.18 17.56
C TRP A 159 -3.84 -1.32 17.34
N ILE A 160 -4.81 -1.73 16.56
CA ILE A 160 -5.02 -3.13 16.16
C ILE A 160 -5.07 -3.16 14.64
N GLY A 161 -4.11 -3.83 14.03
CA GLY A 161 -4.01 -3.87 12.58
C GLY A 161 -3.27 -5.09 12.04
N GLY A 162 -3.19 -5.17 10.72
CA GLY A 162 -2.46 -6.22 10.03
C GLY A 162 -2.44 -6.02 8.53
N GLY A 163 -1.44 -6.59 7.86
CA GLY A 163 -1.27 -6.44 6.44
C GLY A 163 -1.24 -4.98 5.99
N ALA A 164 -1.80 -4.67 4.82
CA ALA A 164 -1.83 -3.30 4.29
C ALA A 164 -2.59 -2.29 5.18
N GLY A 165 -3.45 -2.76 6.09
CA GLY A 165 -4.13 -1.91 7.09
C GLY A 165 -3.18 -1.26 8.10
N MET A 166 -1.91 -1.69 8.12
CA MET A 166 -0.86 -1.05 8.91
C MET A 166 -0.48 0.35 8.42
N ALA A 167 -0.76 0.72 7.19
CA ALA A 167 -0.35 1.99 6.63
C ALA A 167 -0.68 3.20 7.54
N PRO A 168 -1.94 3.50 7.86
CA PRO A 168 -2.25 4.64 8.72
C PRO A 168 -1.75 4.45 10.15
N LEU A 169 -1.71 3.21 10.66
CA LEU A 169 -1.26 2.93 12.02
C LEU A 169 0.25 3.17 12.15
N ARG A 170 1.06 2.76 11.15
CA ARG A 170 2.49 3.05 11.11
C ARG A 170 2.72 4.57 11.17
N ALA A 171 2.04 5.34 10.33
CA ALA A 171 2.17 6.79 10.32
C ALA A 171 1.89 7.41 11.69
N GLN A 172 0.81 6.99 12.34
CA GLN A 172 0.42 7.48 13.66
C GLN A 172 1.42 7.08 14.75
N ILE A 173 1.80 5.80 14.81
CA ILE A 173 2.74 5.28 15.83
C ILE A 173 4.10 5.96 15.68
N MET A 174 4.62 6.06 14.46
CA MET A 174 5.92 6.68 14.20
C MET A 174 5.92 8.17 14.56
N HIS A 175 4.85 8.89 14.22
CA HIS A 175 4.72 10.30 14.59
C HIS A 175 4.68 10.48 16.11
N MET A 176 3.85 9.71 16.83
CA MET A 176 3.74 9.81 18.28
C MET A 176 5.04 9.44 19.00
N THR A 177 5.74 8.43 18.51
CA THR A 177 6.97 7.94 19.17
C THR A 177 8.22 8.70 18.75
N LYS A 178 8.36 9.07 17.48
CA LYS A 178 9.59 9.67 16.92
C LYS A 178 9.54 11.20 16.83
N THR A 179 8.36 11.80 16.67
CA THR A 179 8.21 13.26 16.58
C THR A 179 7.75 13.85 17.90
N LEU A 180 6.66 13.30 18.46
CA LEU A 180 6.08 13.83 19.70
C LEU A 180 6.74 13.28 20.97
N HIS A 181 7.51 12.20 20.86
CA HIS A 181 8.13 11.51 22.01
C HIS A 181 7.14 11.24 23.14
N THR A 182 5.95 10.75 22.78
CA THR A 182 4.83 10.53 23.71
C THR A 182 5.22 9.55 24.81
N THR A 183 5.24 10.05 26.08
CA THR A 183 5.56 9.27 27.29
C THR A 183 4.54 9.46 28.39
N ASP A 184 3.52 10.25 28.16
CA ASP A 184 2.52 10.68 29.14
C ASP A 184 1.26 9.79 29.17
N ARG A 185 1.28 8.70 28.42
CA ARG A 185 0.23 7.68 28.34
C ARG A 185 0.78 6.35 27.85
N GLU A 186 0.03 5.27 28.06
CA GLU A 186 0.38 3.96 27.53
C GLU A 186 -0.06 3.84 26.06
N LEU A 187 0.83 3.25 25.26
CA LEU A 187 0.63 3.00 23.84
C LEU A 187 0.70 1.49 23.60
N HIS A 188 -0.39 0.90 23.13
CA HIS A 188 -0.51 -0.54 22.86
C HIS A 188 -0.63 -0.78 21.37
N PHE A 189 0.18 -1.70 20.85
CA PHE A 189 0.14 -2.08 19.46
C PHE A 189 -0.01 -3.59 19.28
N PHE A 190 -1.04 -3.98 18.56
CA PHE A 190 -1.32 -5.37 18.21
C PHE A 190 -1.29 -5.53 16.68
N TYR A 191 -0.42 -6.42 16.21
CA TYR A 191 -0.27 -6.74 14.81
C TYR A 191 -0.67 -8.19 14.54
N GLY A 192 -1.59 -8.41 13.60
CA GLY A 192 -2.03 -9.73 13.16
C GLY A 192 -1.47 -10.08 11.78
N ALA A 193 -0.79 -11.23 11.67
CA ALA A 193 -0.38 -11.83 10.41
C ALA A 193 -0.74 -13.31 10.38
N ARG A 194 -1.09 -13.84 9.20
CA ARG A 194 -1.43 -15.28 9.05
C ARG A 194 -0.21 -16.17 8.99
N ALA A 195 0.92 -15.62 8.58
CA ALA A 195 2.20 -16.30 8.49
C ALA A 195 3.34 -15.28 8.64
N LEU A 196 4.55 -15.76 8.97
CA LEU A 196 5.72 -14.91 9.13
C LEU A 196 6.04 -14.09 7.87
N GLY A 197 5.91 -14.69 6.69
CA GLY A 197 6.11 -13.98 5.41
C GLY A 197 5.03 -12.95 5.04
N GLU A 198 4.02 -12.75 5.89
CA GLU A 198 3.01 -11.70 5.77
C GLU A 198 3.16 -10.60 6.85
N ALA A 199 4.15 -10.73 7.74
CA ALA A 199 4.51 -9.71 8.72
C ALA A 199 5.62 -8.80 8.15
N PHE A 200 5.50 -7.47 8.30
CA PHE A 200 6.48 -6.50 7.81
C PHE A 200 6.46 -5.22 8.65
#